data_44a5b1c61d5e720b1c34a9602332daaa
#
_entry.id   44a5b1c61d5e720b1c34a9602332daaa
#
_cell.length_a   1.000
_cell.length_b   1.000
_cell.length_c   1.000
_cell.angle_alpha   90.00
_cell.angle_beta   90.00
_cell.angle_gamma   90.00
#
_symmetry.space_group_name_H-M   'P 1'
#
loop_
_entity.id
_entity.type
_entity.pdbx_description
1 polymer ?
#
loop_
_entity_poly.entity_id
_entity_poly.type
_entity_poly.pdbx_seq_one_letter_code
_entity_poly.pdbx_strand_id
1 'polypeptide(L)'
;MRYGFVIDQNRCIGCHACTVACKEEHNVPIGVFRTWVKYIEKGEFPHTRRHFGVLRCNHCDDAPCVEICPTRALFRRADGIVDFDISRCIGCKSCMQACPYDALYIDPNTNTAAKCNYCAHRVEVGLEPACVIVCPAQAIISGDLDDPGSRVSRIVATQKVSMRKSEKGTKPKLFYVGVDGDLLQPTMVEPEISHLWAEKNPGGDVYAPARSQDTGRGANKKAAAGAAREVYDISHPRPWGKKIASYIWTKSIAAGVLLVAGMLLQLGYYG
;
A
#
# COMPACT_ATOMS: atom_id res chain seq x y z
N MET A 1 -15.89 -18.25 -2.56
CA MET A 1 -14.47 -18.21 -2.17
C MET A 1 -14.01 -16.75 -2.18
N ARG A 2 -13.45 -16.29 -1.08
CA ARG A 2 -13.08 -14.89 -0.89
C ARG A 2 -11.83 -14.80 0.00
N TYR A 3 -10.68 -14.80 -0.62
CA TYR A 3 -9.41 -14.78 0.11
C TYR A 3 -9.16 -13.48 0.87
N GLY A 4 -8.67 -13.62 2.11
CA GLY A 4 -8.29 -12.50 2.97
C GLY A 4 -7.11 -12.84 3.88
N PHE A 5 -6.56 -11.82 4.52
CA PHE A 5 -5.48 -11.95 5.49
C PHE A 5 -5.92 -11.51 6.88
N VAL A 6 -5.39 -12.16 7.90
CA VAL A 6 -5.37 -11.66 9.27
C VAL A 6 -3.93 -11.48 9.70
N ILE A 7 -3.64 -10.35 10.34
CA ILE A 7 -2.34 -10.06 10.94
C ILE A 7 -2.53 -9.93 12.45
N ASP A 8 -1.92 -10.86 13.19
CA ASP A 8 -1.89 -10.81 14.64
C ASP A 8 -0.71 -9.95 15.11
N GLN A 9 -1.00 -8.75 15.54
CA GLN A 9 0.00 -7.78 15.98
C GLN A 9 0.67 -8.17 17.30
N ASN A 10 -0.01 -8.96 18.12
CA ASN A 10 0.58 -9.44 19.39
C ASN A 10 1.71 -10.44 19.14
N ARG A 11 1.71 -11.08 17.99
CA ARG A 11 2.71 -12.10 17.61
C ARG A 11 3.79 -11.53 16.68
N CYS A 12 3.55 -10.41 16.02
CA CYS A 12 4.51 -9.83 15.09
C CYS A 12 5.75 -9.30 15.81
N ILE A 13 6.93 -9.77 15.42
CA ILE A 13 8.23 -9.39 15.99
C ILE A 13 9.02 -8.41 15.11
N GLY A 14 8.44 -7.94 14.00
CA GLY A 14 9.07 -6.96 13.11
C GLY A 14 10.28 -7.47 12.31
N CYS A 15 10.45 -8.77 12.12
CA CYS A 15 11.67 -9.38 11.55
C CYS A 15 11.86 -9.18 10.04
N HIS A 16 10.91 -8.60 9.32
CA HIS A 16 10.91 -8.41 7.86
C HIS A 16 10.98 -9.68 6.99
N ALA A 17 10.95 -10.88 7.55
CA ALA A 17 10.98 -12.13 6.77
C ALA A 17 9.89 -12.15 5.67
N CYS A 18 8.69 -11.66 5.99
CA CYS A 18 7.58 -11.54 5.03
C CYS A 18 7.90 -10.60 3.85
N THR A 19 8.66 -9.53 4.09
CA THR A 19 9.10 -8.59 3.05
C THR A 19 10.13 -9.24 2.14
N VAL A 20 11.12 -9.92 2.70
CA VAL A 20 12.19 -10.60 1.95
C VAL A 20 11.61 -11.73 1.11
N ALA A 21 10.80 -12.62 1.72
CA ALA A 21 10.17 -13.72 0.99
C ALA A 21 9.27 -13.22 -0.16
N CYS A 22 8.55 -12.12 0.04
CA CYS A 22 7.73 -11.54 -1.02
C CYS A 22 8.59 -10.97 -2.16
N LYS A 23 9.75 -10.39 -1.84
CA LYS A 23 10.69 -9.90 -2.85
C LYS A 23 11.28 -11.04 -3.69
N GLU A 24 11.71 -12.09 -3.04
CA GLU A 24 12.28 -13.28 -3.70
C GLU A 24 11.23 -13.99 -4.56
N GLU A 25 10.06 -14.29 -4.01
CA GLU A 25 8.97 -15.00 -4.71
C GLU A 25 8.50 -14.28 -5.99
N HIS A 26 8.56 -12.96 -6.00
CA HIS A 26 8.00 -12.15 -7.09
C HIS A 26 9.03 -11.33 -7.85
N ASN A 27 10.32 -11.55 -7.63
CA ASN A 27 11.41 -10.78 -8.24
C ASN A 27 11.18 -9.26 -8.10
N VAL A 28 10.74 -8.82 -6.90
CA VAL A 28 10.42 -7.41 -6.68
C VAL A 28 11.71 -6.59 -6.63
N PRO A 29 11.88 -5.58 -7.49
CA PRO A 29 13.09 -4.79 -7.56
C PRO A 29 13.47 -4.10 -6.24
N ILE A 30 14.75 -3.75 -6.11
CA ILE A 30 15.23 -2.94 -4.97
C ILE A 30 14.55 -1.57 -4.99
N GLY A 31 14.22 -1.07 -3.79
CA GLY A 31 13.58 0.24 -3.62
C GLY A 31 12.05 0.23 -3.68
N VAL A 32 11.41 -0.88 -4.09
CA VAL A 32 9.95 -1.01 -4.11
C VAL A 32 9.49 -2.27 -3.35
N PHE A 33 8.24 -2.27 -2.87
CA PHE A 33 7.77 -3.31 -1.95
C PHE A 33 6.31 -3.68 -2.22
N ARG A 34 5.97 -4.97 -2.13
CA ARG A 34 4.58 -5.48 -2.15
C ARG A 34 4.00 -5.67 -0.75
N THR A 35 4.87 -5.95 0.22
CA THR A 35 4.56 -5.99 1.65
C THR A 35 5.73 -5.41 2.41
N TRP A 36 5.46 -4.72 3.50
CA TRP A 36 6.49 -4.09 4.34
C TRP A 36 6.05 -4.04 5.79
N VAL A 37 6.98 -3.75 6.67
CA VAL A 37 6.72 -3.62 8.11
C VAL A 37 7.09 -2.21 8.53
N LYS A 38 6.16 -1.51 9.18
CA LYS A 38 6.34 -0.20 9.75
C LYS A 38 6.56 -0.31 11.25
N TYR A 39 7.46 0.48 11.82
CA TYR A 39 7.72 0.53 13.26
C TYR A 39 7.17 1.82 13.85
N ILE A 40 6.40 1.66 14.91
CA ILE A 40 5.88 2.76 15.70
C ILE A 40 6.33 2.55 17.14
N GLU A 41 6.92 3.58 17.72
CA GLU A 41 7.36 3.59 19.12
C GLU A 41 6.48 4.53 19.92
N LYS A 42 6.08 4.11 21.13
CA LYS A 42 5.29 4.86 22.08
C LYS A 42 5.95 4.88 23.44
N GLY A 43 5.73 5.96 24.19
CA GLY A 43 6.23 6.15 25.52
C GLY A 43 7.61 6.82 25.57
N GLU A 44 8.12 6.99 26.77
CA GLU A 44 9.43 7.57 27.05
C GLU A 44 10.30 6.57 27.80
N PHE A 45 11.61 6.63 27.56
CA PHE A 45 12.55 5.80 28.30
C PHE A 45 12.41 6.04 29.81
N PRO A 46 12.37 4.97 30.64
CA PRO A 46 12.56 3.54 30.30
C PRO A 46 11.26 2.81 29.90
N HIS A 47 10.11 3.45 29.77
CA HIS A 47 8.82 2.84 29.50
C HIS A 47 8.41 2.97 28.03
N THR A 48 9.28 2.55 27.12
CA THR A 48 8.99 2.55 25.68
C THR A 48 8.45 1.21 25.21
N ARG A 49 7.50 1.25 24.25
CA ARG A 49 6.98 0.07 23.55
C ARG A 49 7.07 0.28 22.06
N ARG A 50 7.51 -0.76 21.34
CA ARG A 50 7.57 -0.76 19.87
C ARG A 50 6.49 -1.67 19.30
N HIS A 51 5.75 -1.16 18.35
CA HIS A 51 4.69 -1.85 17.63
C HIS A 51 5.09 -2.02 16.16
N PHE A 52 4.72 -3.15 15.56
CA PHE A 52 5.09 -3.50 14.19
C PHE A 52 3.86 -3.59 13.30
N GLY A 53 3.73 -2.71 12.33
CA GLY A 53 2.62 -2.69 11.38
C GLY A 53 2.99 -3.39 10.08
N VAL A 54 2.45 -4.58 9.84
CA VAL A 54 2.61 -5.24 8.53
C VAL A 54 1.59 -4.68 7.55
N LEU A 55 2.07 -4.07 6.48
CA LEU A 55 1.26 -3.38 5.49
C LEU A 55 1.40 -4.03 4.11
N ARG A 56 0.29 -4.03 3.36
CA ARG A 56 0.20 -4.59 1.99
C ARG A 56 -1.11 -4.21 1.31
N CYS A 57 -1.33 -4.72 0.11
CA CYS A 57 -2.64 -4.63 -0.54
C CYS A 57 -3.72 -5.31 0.31
N ASN A 58 -4.86 -4.64 0.47
CA ASN A 58 -5.98 -5.13 1.27
C ASN A 58 -6.97 -5.99 0.47
N HIS A 59 -6.74 -6.22 -0.82
CA HIS A 59 -7.61 -6.99 -1.72
C HIS A 59 -9.10 -6.65 -1.55
N CYS A 60 -9.40 -5.34 -1.58
CA CYS A 60 -10.72 -4.78 -1.31
C CYS A 60 -11.81 -5.40 -2.18
N ASP A 61 -13.00 -5.60 -1.63
CA ASP A 61 -14.16 -6.04 -2.42
C ASP A 61 -14.63 -4.90 -3.34
N ASP A 62 -14.64 -3.65 -2.84
CA ASP A 62 -14.87 -2.45 -3.62
C ASP A 62 -13.52 -1.76 -3.85
N ALA A 63 -12.81 -2.19 -4.88
CA ALA A 63 -11.42 -1.81 -5.13
C ALA A 63 -11.32 -0.57 -6.04
N PRO A 64 -11.07 0.65 -5.52
CA PRO A 64 -11.03 1.86 -6.33
C PRO A 64 -9.89 1.87 -7.36
N CYS A 65 -8.82 1.10 -7.11
CA CYS A 65 -7.74 0.92 -8.07
C CYS A 65 -8.15 0.11 -9.31
N VAL A 66 -9.13 -0.78 -9.18
CA VAL A 66 -9.72 -1.53 -10.32
C VAL A 66 -10.65 -0.62 -11.11
N GLU A 67 -11.50 0.12 -10.44
CA GLU A 67 -12.49 1.00 -11.06
C GLU A 67 -11.84 2.12 -11.89
N ILE A 68 -10.77 2.73 -11.37
CA ILE A 68 -10.10 3.84 -12.04
C ILE A 68 -9.19 3.39 -13.20
N CYS A 69 -8.90 2.09 -13.34
CA CYS A 69 -7.96 1.60 -14.33
C CYS A 69 -8.53 1.68 -15.76
N PRO A 70 -8.02 2.58 -16.65
CA PRO A 70 -8.61 2.79 -17.97
C PRO A 70 -8.43 1.60 -18.91
N THR A 71 -7.40 0.77 -18.69
CA THR A 71 -7.08 -0.38 -19.53
C THR A 71 -7.55 -1.69 -18.92
N ARG A 72 -8.19 -1.65 -17.74
CA ARG A 72 -8.54 -2.84 -16.95
C ARG A 72 -7.35 -3.77 -16.69
N ALA A 73 -6.15 -3.20 -16.60
CA ALA A 73 -4.94 -3.91 -16.19
C ALA A 73 -5.05 -4.41 -14.74
N LEU A 74 -5.78 -3.68 -13.89
CA LEU A 74 -6.17 -4.14 -12.55
C LEU A 74 -7.57 -4.72 -12.61
N PHE A 75 -7.76 -5.89 -12.02
CA PHE A 75 -9.04 -6.60 -12.04
C PHE A 75 -9.24 -7.43 -10.76
N ARG A 76 -10.48 -7.78 -10.48
CA ARG A 76 -10.81 -8.71 -9.40
C ARG A 76 -11.10 -10.09 -9.99
N ARG A 77 -10.45 -11.10 -9.44
CA ARG A 77 -10.65 -12.51 -9.77
C ARG A 77 -11.91 -13.05 -9.10
N ALA A 78 -12.38 -14.21 -9.56
CA ALA A 78 -13.54 -14.91 -8.98
C ALA A 78 -13.33 -15.33 -7.52
N ASP A 79 -12.07 -15.57 -7.12
CA ASP A 79 -11.65 -15.87 -5.75
C ASP A 79 -11.51 -14.63 -4.86
N GLY A 80 -11.91 -13.47 -5.34
CA GLY A 80 -11.86 -12.19 -4.62
C GLY A 80 -10.47 -11.55 -4.56
N ILE A 81 -9.44 -12.16 -5.11
CA ILE A 81 -8.11 -11.55 -5.20
C ILE A 81 -8.15 -10.38 -6.19
N VAL A 82 -7.65 -9.22 -5.79
CA VAL A 82 -7.39 -8.14 -6.72
C VAL A 82 -6.02 -8.38 -7.35
N ASP A 83 -5.99 -8.62 -8.64
CA ASP A 83 -4.79 -8.97 -9.42
C ASP A 83 -4.48 -7.91 -10.49
N PHE A 84 -3.40 -8.09 -11.23
CA PHE A 84 -2.96 -7.16 -12.27
C PHE A 84 -2.30 -7.88 -13.45
N ASP A 85 -2.51 -7.34 -14.64
CA ASP A 85 -1.90 -7.77 -15.89
C ASP A 85 -0.94 -6.68 -16.39
N ILE A 86 0.36 -7.00 -16.39
CA ILE A 86 1.42 -6.07 -16.80
C ILE A 86 1.30 -5.70 -18.27
N SER A 87 0.84 -6.62 -19.13
CA SER A 87 0.74 -6.41 -20.57
C SER A 87 -0.28 -5.33 -20.95
N ARG A 88 -1.30 -5.15 -20.11
CA ARG A 88 -2.35 -4.13 -20.29
C ARG A 88 -2.02 -2.79 -19.65
N CYS A 89 -1.00 -2.75 -18.78
CA CYS A 89 -0.70 -1.55 -18.00
C CYS A 89 0.05 -0.51 -18.81
N ILE A 90 -0.50 0.68 -18.93
CA ILE A 90 0.11 1.84 -19.61
C ILE A 90 0.91 2.76 -18.68
N GLY A 91 1.10 2.39 -17.42
CA GLY A 91 1.87 3.17 -16.45
C GLY A 91 1.27 4.54 -16.08
N CYS A 92 -0.04 4.76 -16.25
CA CYS A 92 -0.71 6.05 -16.00
C CYS A 92 -0.76 6.47 -14.52
N LYS A 93 -0.44 5.56 -13.57
CA LYS A 93 -0.35 5.78 -12.11
C LYS A 93 -1.66 6.18 -11.40
N SER A 94 -2.80 6.23 -12.11
CA SER A 94 -4.09 6.60 -11.51
C SER A 94 -4.48 5.67 -10.35
N CYS A 95 -4.15 4.38 -10.45
CA CYS A 95 -4.41 3.39 -9.41
C CYS A 95 -3.67 3.67 -8.09
N MET A 96 -2.48 4.29 -8.16
CA MET A 96 -1.72 4.67 -6.97
C MET A 96 -2.42 5.80 -6.20
N GLN A 97 -3.07 6.72 -6.90
CA GLN A 97 -3.85 7.79 -6.26
C GLN A 97 -5.16 7.30 -5.68
N ALA A 98 -5.82 6.38 -6.38
CA ALA A 98 -7.07 5.82 -5.93
C ALA A 98 -6.92 4.92 -4.69
N CYS A 99 -5.75 4.31 -4.48
CA CYS A 99 -5.53 3.40 -3.37
C CYS A 99 -5.34 4.16 -2.04
N PRO A 100 -6.26 4.03 -1.07
CA PRO A 100 -6.09 4.72 0.21
C PRO A 100 -5.01 4.09 1.11
N TYR A 101 -4.52 2.90 0.75
CA TYR A 101 -3.57 2.11 1.56
C TYR A 101 -2.12 2.24 1.10
N ASP A 102 -1.87 2.97 0.01
CA ASP A 102 -0.53 3.16 -0.57
C ASP A 102 0.14 1.84 -0.99
N ALA A 103 -0.68 0.87 -1.44
CA ALA A 103 -0.25 -0.52 -1.65
C ALA A 103 0.22 -0.82 -3.09
N LEU A 104 0.23 0.18 -3.98
CA LEU A 104 0.72 0.06 -5.34
C LEU A 104 2.04 0.82 -5.51
N TYR A 105 2.90 0.30 -6.35
CA TYR A 105 4.13 0.95 -6.77
C TYR A 105 4.29 0.86 -8.28
N ILE A 106 5.19 1.65 -8.84
CA ILE A 106 5.63 1.47 -10.23
C ILE A 106 6.90 0.65 -10.22
N ASP A 107 6.87 -0.46 -10.92
CA ASP A 107 8.04 -1.29 -11.10
C ASP A 107 9.07 -0.53 -11.94
N PRO A 108 10.30 -0.31 -11.42
CA PRO A 108 11.32 0.47 -12.11
C PRO A 108 11.85 -0.21 -13.38
N ASN A 109 11.69 -1.52 -13.51
CA ASN A 109 12.16 -2.28 -14.68
C ASN A 109 11.15 -2.24 -15.82
N THR A 110 9.86 -2.35 -15.52
CA THR A 110 8.78 -2.44 -16.53
C THR A 110 8.02 -1.12 -16.70
N ASN A 111 8.17 -0.16 -15.79
CA ASN A 111 7.39 1.09 -15.71
C ASN A 111 5.87 0.87 -15.59
N THR A 112 5.46 -0.30 -15.13
CA THR A 112 4.06 -0.67 -14.92
C THR A 112 3.70 -0.68 -13.43
N ALA A 113 2.41 -0.53 -13.12
CA ALA A 113 1.93 -0.64 -11.75
C ALA A 113 1.97 -2.10 -11.27
N ALA A 114 2.48 -2.30 -10.06
CA ALA A 114 2.48 -3.60 -9.40
C ALA A 114 2.07 -3.48 -7.93
N LYS A 115 1.68 -4.60 -7.34
CA LYS A 115 1.23 -4.70 -5.94
C LYS A 115 1.26 -6.14 -5.46
N CYS A 116 0.92 -6.40 -4.20
CA CYS A 116 0.63 -7.76 -3.73
C CYS A 116 -0.54 -8.35 -4.54
N ASN A 117 -0.34 -9.54 -5.11
CA ASN A 117 -1.34 -10.33 -5.84
C ASN A 117 -1.76 -11.58 -5.06
N TYR A 118 -1.59 -11.59 -3.73
CA TYR A 118 -1.91 -12.72 -2.85
C TYR A 118 -1.08 -13.99 -3.13
N CYS A 119 0.00 -13.92 -3.89
CA CYS A 119 0.71 -15.08 -4.43
C CYS A 119 -0.26 -16.03 -5.19
N ALA A 120 -1.08 -15.50 -6.09
CA ALA A 120 -2.14 -16.25 -6.77
C ALA A 120 -1.64 -17.57 -7.39
N HIS A 121 -0.45 -17.56 -8.01
CA HIS A 121 0.20 -18.74 -8.57
C HIS A 121 0.47 -19.86 -7.55
N ARG A 122 0.67 -19.53 -6.27
CA ARG A 122 0.82 -20.52 -5.19
C ARG A 122 -0.53 -21.03 -4.71
N VAL A 123 -1.45 -20.10 -4.50
CA VAL A 123 -2.80 -20.41 -3.99
C VAL A 123 -3.57 -21.31 -4.96
N GLU A 124 -3.40 -21.11 -6.27
CA GLU A 124 -3.99 -21.94 -7.33
C GLU A 124 -3.58 -23.42 -7.27
N VAL A 125 -2.39 -23.69 -6.74
CA VAL A 125 -1.90 -25.06 -6.55
C VAL A 125 -2.02 -25.55 -5.09
N GLY A 126 -2.80 -24.86 -4.27
CA GLY A 126 -3.08 -25.21 -2.87
C GLY A 126 -1.99 -24.86 -1.88
N LEU A 127 -1.02 -24.03 -2.25
CA LEU A 127 0.05 -23.57 -1.36
C LEU A 127 -0.31 -22.22 -0.73
N GLU A 128 0.16 -22.00 0.49
CA GLU A 128 0.02 -20.70 1.15
C GLU A 128 0.94 -19.63 0.52
N PRO A 129 0.57 -18.34 0.63
CA PRO A 129 1.44 -17.23 0.22
C PRO A 129 2.82 -17.29 0.90
N ALA A 130 3.89 -16.94 0.18
CA ALA A 130 5.27 -17.01 0.66
C ALA A 130 5.47 -16.27 2.00
N CYS A 131 4.85 -15.09 2.15
CA CYS A 131 4.93 -14.30 3.38
C CYS A 131 4.25 -14.93 4.59
N VAL A 132 3.33 -15.87 4.40
CA VAL A 132 2.67 -16.64 5.46
C VAL A 132 3.58 -17.74 5.94
N ILE A 133 4.09 -18.55 5.00
CA ILE A 133 4.96 -19.70 5.31
C ILE A 133 6.23 -19.28 6.04
N VAL A 134 6.85 -18.17 5.60
CA VAL A 134 8.12 -17.71 6.17
C VAL A 134 7.98 -17.04 7.54
N CYS A 135 6.77 -16.73 8.00
CA CYS A 135 6.55 -15.99 9.23
C CYS A 135 6.88 -16.83 10.47
N PRO A 136 8.02 -16.61 11.17
CA PRO A 136 8.44 -17.46 12.27
C PRO A 136 7.49 -17.38 13.47
N ALA A 137 6.83 -16.26 13.65
CA ALA A 137 5.87 -16.02 14.71
C ALA A 137 4.42 -16.40 14.30
N GLN A 138 4.21 -16.87 13.05
CA GLN A 138 2.88 -17.15 12.50
C GLN A 138 1.87 -16.00 12.72
N ALA A 139 2.37 -14.77 12.64
CA ALA A 139 1.59 -13.56 12.81
C ALA A 139 0.73 -13.23 11.59
N ILE A 140 1.08 -13.77 10.41
CA ILE A 140 0.36 -13.57 9.15
C ILE A 140 -0.42 -14.85 8.85
N ILE A 141 -1.71 -14.71 8.67
CA ILE A 141 -2.63 -15.82 8.44
C ILE A 141 -3.40 -15.52 7.16
N SER A 142 -3.46 -16.50 6.25
CA SER A 142 -4.22 -16.42 5.00
C SER A 142 -5.31 -17.46 4.95
N GLY A 143 -6.35 -17.24 4.15
CA GLY A 143 -7.41 -18.23 3.93
C GLY A 143 -8.65 -17.64 3.29
N ASP A 144 -9.61 -18.51 3.03
CA ASP A 144 -10.93 -18.18 2.51
C ASP A 144 -11.83 -17.67 3.64
N LEU A 145 -12.38 -16.48 3.47
CA LEU A 145 -13.32 -15.86 4.41
C LEU A 145 -14.71 -16.50 4.36
N ASP A 146 -15.05 -17.14 3.23
CA ASP A 146 -16.35 -17.78 3.03
C ASP A 146 -16.36 -19.24 3.54
N ASP A 147 -15.18 -19.82 3.80
CA ASP A 147 -15.08 -21.15 4.40
C ASP A 147 -15.05 -21.05 5.94
N PRO A 148 -16.12 -21.51 6.64
CA PRO A 148 -16.15 -21.51 8.10
C PRO A 148 -15.03 -22.35 8.75
N GLY A 149 -14.50 -23.34 8.02
CA GLY A 149 -13.39 -24.18 8.45
C GLY A 149 -12.05 -23.48 8.40
N SER A 150 -11.93 -22.38 7.64
CA SER A 150 -10.67 -21.67 7.50
C SER A 150 -10.26 -20.96 8.79
N ARG A 151 -8.94 -20.90 9.02
CA ARG A 151 -8.39 -20.21 10.20
C ARG A 151 -8.74 -18.71 10.20
N VAL A 152 -8.72 -18.08 9.01
CA VAL A 152 -9.05 -16.66 8.85
C VAL A 152 -10.50 -16.39 9.20
N SER A 153 -11.44 -17.18 8.67
CA SER A 153 -12.86 -17.01 8.95
C SER A 153 -13.17 -17.16 10.44
N ARG A 154 -12.59 -18.19 11.09
CA ARG A 154 -12.75 -18.39 12.53
C ARG A 154 -12.24 -17.21 13.36
N ILE A 155 -11.06 -16.68 13.04
CA ILE A 155 -10.50 -15.52 13.76
C ILE A 155 -11.40 -14.30 13.58
N VAL A 156 -11.84 -14.00 12.35
CA VAL A 156 -12.71 -12.85 12.07
C VAL A 156 -14.07 -12.98 12.79
N ALA A 157 -14.59 -14.19 12.94
CA ALA A 157 -15.86 -14.43 13.63
C ALA A 157 -15.76 -14.39 15.16
N THR A 158 -14.60 -14.77 15.74
CA THR A 158 -14.47 -14.98 17.19
C THR A 158 -13.65 -13.92 17.92
N GLN A 159 -12.83 -13.15 17.21
CA GLN A 159 -11.94 -12.16 17.82
C GLN A 159 -12.30 -10.74 17.38
N LYS A 160 -11.94 -9.77 18.23
CA LYS A 160 -12.04 -8.36 17.86
C LYS A 160 -10.99 -8.04 16.80
N VAL A 161 -11.44 -7.93 15.57
CA VAL A 161 -10.59 -7.52 14.44
C VAL A 161 -10.83 -6.07 14.08
N SER A 162 -9.79 -5.43 13.58
CA SER A 162 -9.82 -4.05 13.11
C SER A 162 -9.37 -3.98 11.65
N MET A 163 -9.85 -2.99 10.92
CA MET A 163 -9.47 -2.72 9.53
C MET A 163 -8.90 -1.30 9.41
N ARG A 164 -7.96 -1.11 8.51
CA ARG A 164 -7.44 0.23 8.21
C ARG A 164 -8.42 0.98 7.31
N LYS A 165 -8.65 2.28 7.63
CA LYS A 165 -9.41 3.22 6.79
C LYS A 165 -10.77 2.67 6.35
N SER A 166 -11.52 2.08 7.27
CA SER A 166 -12.87 1.56 7.04
C SER A 166 -13.83 2.64 6.52
N GLU A 167 -13.60 3.91 6.91
CA GLU A 167 -14.34 5.08 6.48
C GLU A 167 -14.28 5.35 4.95
N LYS A 168 -13.33 4.73 4.25
CA LYS A 168 -13.21 4.84 2.78
C LYS A 168 -14.16 3.92 2.01
N GLY A 169 -14.93 3.08 2.69
CA GLY A 169 -15.95 2.22 2.08
C GLY A 169 -15.42 1.12 1.15
N THR A 170 -14.12 0.88 1.11
CA THR A 170 -13.49 -0.05 0.15
C THR A 170 -13.67 -1.53 0.49
N LYS A 171 -14.26 -1.87 1.64
CA LYS A 171 -14.43 -3.24 2.16
C LYS A 171 -13.12 -4.05 2.10
N PRO A 172 -12.10 -3.66 2.88
CA PRO A 172 -10.80 -4.33 2.85
C PRO A 172 -10.91 -5.74 3.43
N LYS A 173 -10.13 -6.69 2.87
CA LYS A 173 -10.00 -8.08 3.36
C LYS A 173 -8.65 -8.32 4.05
N LEU A 174 -8.10 -7.29 4.65
CA LEU A 174 -6.94 -7.37 5.54
C LEU A 174 -7.38 -6.93 6.93
N PHE A 175 -7.35 -7.86 7.86
CA PHE A 175 -7.79 -7.67 9.23
C PHE A 175 -6.61 -7.69 10.18
N TYR A 176 -6.73 -6.97 11.29
CA TYR A 176 -5.72 -6.90 12.33
C TYR A 176 -6.30 -7.30 13.68
N VAL A 177 -5.58 -8.13 14.42
CA VAL A 177 -5.87 -8.55 15.81
C VAL A 177 -4.87 -7.87 16.74
N GLY A 178 -5.31 -7.40 17.89
CA GLY A 178 -4.45 -6.81 18.92
C GLY A 178 -3.81 -5.48 18.51
N VAL A 179 -4.42 -4.75 17.58
CA VAL A 179 -3.86 -3.53 17.01
C VAL A 179 -4.23 -2.31 17.82
N ASP A 180 -3.28 -1.39 17.97
CA ASP A 180 -3.47 -0.05 18.49
C ASP A 180 -3.95 0.91 17.38
N GLY A 181 -4.68 1.98 17.76
CA GLY A 181 -5.20 2.99 16.85
C GLY A 181 -4.14 3.64 15.97
N ASP A 182 -2.94 3.87 16.50
CA ASP A 182 -1.84 4.49 15.74
C ASP A 182 -1.27 3.56 14.65
N LEU A 183 -1.36 2.25 14.84
CA LEU A 183 -1.02 1.27 13.80
C LEU A 183 -2.08 1.19 12.70
N LEU A 184 -3.36 1.42 13.03
CA LEU A 184 -4.44 1.43 12.04
C LEU A 184 -4.32 2.61 11.09
N GLN A 185 -3.83 3.75 11.58
CA GLN A 185 -3.63 4.97 10.82
C GLN A 185 -2.18 5.47 10.90
N PRO A 186 -1.21 4.69 10.46
CA PRO A 186 0.21 5.03 10.60
C PRO A 186 0.61 6.31 9.85
N THR A 187 -0.21 6.79 8.92
CA THR A 187 -0.02 8.08 8.25
C THR A 187 -0.37 9.30 9.14
N MET A 188 -0.99 9.07 10.29
CA MET A 188 -1.31 10.12 11.29
C MET A 188 -0.20 10.28 12.32
N VAL A 189 0.74 9.34 12.37
CA VAL A 189 1.89 9.38 13.27
C VAL A 189 2.98 10.24 12.64
N GLU A 190 3.60 11.13 13.42
CA GLU A 190 4.69 11.95 12.90
C GLU A 190 5.88 11.09 12.51
N PRO A 191 6.41 11.25 11.28
CA PRO A 191 7.60 10.54 10.85
C PRO A 191 8.82 11.11 11.60
N GLU A 192 9.51 10.27 12.36
CA GLU A 192 10.84 10.59 12.83
C GLU A 192 11.84 10.21 11.73
N ILE A 193 12.83 11.08 11.50
CA ILE A 193 13.87 10.81 10.49
C ILE A 193 14.65 9.57 10.94
N SER A 194 14.36 8.44 10.31
CA SER A 194 15.08 7.21 10.56
C SER A 194 16.44 7.25 9.85
N HIS A 195 17.52 7.20 10.61
CA HIS A 195 18.89 7.14 10.11
C HIS A 195 19.27 5.74 9.54
N LEU A 196 18.33 4.82 9.46
CA LEU A 196 18.57 3.44 9.02
C LEU A 196 18.70 3.28 7.50
N TRP A 197 18.39 4.32 6.72
CA TRP A 197 18.48 4.25 5.26
C TRP A 197 19.49 5.25 4.71
N ALA A 198 20.56 4.71 4.15
CA ALA A 198 21.38 5.46 3.22
C ALA A 198 20.71 5.41 1.84
N GLU A 199 19.94 6.41 1.47
CA GLU A 199 19.56 6.60 0.07
C GLU A 199 20.80 7.03 -0.72
N LYS A 200 21.04 6.36 -1.84
CA LYS A 200 22.11 6.76 -2.76
C LYS A 200 21.71 8.11 -3.36
N ASN A 201 22.34 9.18 -2.91
CA ASN A 201 22.16 10.48 -3.54
C ASN A 201 22.56 10.41 -5.02
N PRO A 202 21.87 11.12 -5.92
CA PRO A 202 22.28 11.22 -7.32
C PRO A 202 23.71 11.70 -7.55
N GLY A 203 24.35 12.28 -6.51
CA GLY A 203 25.76 12.72 -6.51
C GLY A 203 26.79 11.72 -5.99
N GLY A 204 26.40 10.49 -5.64
CA GLY A 204 27.36 9.41 -5.34
C GLY A 204 27.79 9.28 -3.89
N ASP A 205 27.44 10.17 -2.97
CA ASP A 205 27.77 10.05 -1.55
C ASP A 205 26.85 9.05 -0.83
N VAL A 206 27.43 7.92 -0.43
CA VAL A 206 26.72 6.78 0.20
C VAL A 206 26.22 7.11 1.61
N TYR A 207 26.68 8.20 2.23
CA TYR A 207 26.41 8.54 3.64
C TYR A 207 25.69 9.86 3.87
N ALA A 208 25.21 10.54 2.84
CA ALA A 208 24.37 11.70 3.07
C ALA A 208 23.01 11.24 3.62
N PRO A 209 22.54 11.78 4.77
CA PRO A 209 21.20 11.48 5.25
C PRO A 209 20.21 11.83 4.15
N ALA A 210 19.27 10.92 3.87
CA ALA A 210 18.18 11.20 2.95
C ALA A 210 17.55 12.52 3.39
N ARG A 211 17.72 13.58 2.59
CA ARG A 211 16.93 14.79 2.80
C ARG A 211 15.49 14.35 2.64
N SER A 212 14.71 14.42 3.72
CA SER A 212 13.27 14.31 3.65
C SER A 212 12.86 15.20 2.49
N GLN A 213 12.35 14.59 1.40
CA GLN A 213 11.70 15.39 0.38
C GLN A 213 10.62 16.15 1.13
N ASP A 214 10.85 17.44 1.25
CA ASP A 214 10.03 18.38 1.98
C ASP A 214 8.59 18.24 1.50
N THR A 215 7.80 17.47 2.24
CA THR A 215 6.37 17.29 1.95
C THR A 215 5.58 18.47 2.45
N GLY A 216 6.23 19.63 2.65
CA GLY A 216 5.58 20.89 3.03
C GLY A 216 4.84 20.87 4.37
N ARG A 217 5.02 19.83 5.18
CA ARG A 217 4.49 19.78 6.55
C ARG A 217 5.59 20.25 7.49
N GLY A 218 5.41 21.48 7.94
CA GLY A 218 6.34 22.20 8.78
C GLY A 218 6.92 21.35 9.90
N ALA A 219 8.24 21.25 9.91
CA ALA A 219 9.00 20.85 11.06
C ALA A 219 8.69 21.81 12.21
N ASN A 220 8.36 21.26 13.38
CA ASN A 220 8.16 21.90 14.69
C ASN A 220 6.73 21.91 15.22
N LYS A 221 6.20 20.72 15.48
CA LYS A 221 5.44 20.52 16.71
C LYS A 221 6.23 19.52 17.53
N LYS A 222 6.77 19.94 18.68
CA LYS A 222 7.32 19.02 19.68
C LYS A 222 6.23 17.99 19.94
N ALA A 223 6.47 16.75 19.57
CA ALA A 223 5.55 15.65 19.89
C ALA A 223 5.29 15.70 21.38
N ALA A 224 4.04 15.60 21.81
CA ALA A 224 3.71 15.53 23.22
C ALA A 224 4.48 14.34 23.82
N ALA A 225 5.03 14.53 25.02
CA ALA A 225 5.74 13.46 25.73
C ALA A 225 4.90 12.18 25.74
N GLY A 226 5.48 11.05 25.30
CA GLY A 226 4.79 9.76 25.19
C GLY A 226 3.92 9.57 23.94
N ALA A 227 3.86 10.54 23.02
CA ALA A 227 3.14 10.39 21.74
C ALA A 227 3.75 9.29 20.86
N ALA A 228 2.90 8.68 20.05
CA ALA A 228 3.35 7.68 19.09
C ALA A 228 4.21 8.34 18.00
N ARG A 229 5.38 7.76 17.71
CA ARG A 229 6.29 8.22 16.68
C ARG A 229 6.65 7.08 15.72
N GLU A 230 6.79 7.42 14.46
CA GLU A 230 7.24 6.48 13.44
C GLU A 230 8.78 6.42 13.46
N VAL A 231 9.30 5.24 13.76
CA VAL A 231 10.75 5.02 13.87
C VAL A 231 11.32 4.40 12.58
N TYR A 232 10.47 3.70 11.83
CA TYR A 232 10.87 3.03 10.60
C TYR A 232 9.68 2.90 9.65
N ASP A 233 9.87 3.32 8.42
CA ASP A 233 9.01 3.00 7.27
C ASP A 233 9.88 2.86 6.02
N ILE A 234 9.33 2.24 4.99
CA ILE A 234 9.96 2.18 3.68
C ILE A 234 9.69 3.46 2.90
N SER A 235 10.58 3.76 1.96
CA SER A 235 10.30 4.80 0.96
C SER A 235 9.11 4.40 0.09
N HIS A 236 8.15 5.32 -0.07
CA HIS A 236 7.02 5.22 -1.00
C HIS A 236 7.22 6.20 -2.15
N PRO A 237 8.06 5.89 -3.14
CA PRO A 237 8.31 6.82 -4.22
C PRO A 237 7.02 7.02 -5.03
N ARG A 238 6.58 8.27 -5.07
CA ARG A 238 5.47 8.70 -5.94
C ARG A 238 6.08 9.41 -7.15
N PRO A 239 6.36 8.69 -8.25
CA PRO A 239 7.05 9.25 -9.41
C PRO A 239 6.14 10.19 -10.21
N TRP A 240 5.70 11.26 -9.58
CA TRP A 240 4.91 12.35 -10.14
C TRP A 240 5.84 13.47 -10.55
N GLY A 241 6.51 13.31 -11.68
CA GLY A 241 7.39 14.35 -12.23
C GLY A 241 6.61 15.39 -13.07
N LYS A 242 7.34 16.42 -13.52
CA LYS A 242 6.80 17.50 -14.37
C LYS A 242 6.03 16.98 -15.60
N LYS A 243 6.42 15.83 -16.16
CA LYS A 243 5.74 15.19 -17.30
C LYS A 243 4.29 14.82 -17.03
N ILE A 244 3.98 14.35 -15.82
CA ILE A 244 2.59 13.99 -15.44
C ILE A 244 1.77 15.25 -15.22
N ALA A 245 2.33 16.26 -14.54
CA ALA A 245 1.68 17.56 -14.40
C ALA A 245 1.36 18.16 -15.77
N SER A 246 2.31 18.14 -16.71
CA SER A 246 2.11 18.61 -18.07
C SER A 246 1.03 17.83 -18.82
N TYR A 247 1.01 16.49 -18.66
CA TYR A 247 -0.02 15.64 -19.27
C TYR A 247 -1.42 15.96 -18.74
N ILE A 248 -1.57 16.12 -17.43
CA ILE A 248 -2.86 16.48 -16.82
C ILE A 248 -3.31 17.84 -17.31
N TRP A 249 -2.39 18.81 -17.38
CA TRP A 249 -2.66 20.16 -17.84
C TRP A 249 -3.11 20.20 -19.32
N THR A 250 -2.37 19.54 -20.21
CA THR A 250 -2.74 19.46 -21.63
C THR A 250 -4.06 18.74 -21.86
N LYS A 251 -4.32 17.65 -21.12
CA LYS A 251 -5.59 16.95 -21.18
C LYS A 251 -6.76 17.82 -20.73
N SER A 252 -6.58 18.62 -19.68
CA SER A 252 -7.62 19.52 -19.17
C SER A 252 -7.92 20.63 -20.17
N ILE A 253 -6.91 21.19 -20.84
CA ILE A 253 -7.10 22.19 -21.91
C ILE A 253 -7.86 21.57 -23.08
N ALA A 254 -7.46 20.40 -23.56
CA ALA A 254 -8.12 19.72 -24.68
C ALA A 254 -9.60 19.44 -24.37
N ALA A 255 -9.90 18.94 -23.16
CA ALA A 255 -11.27 18.70 -22.72
C ALA A 255 -12.07 20.02 -22.65
N GLY A 256 -11.49 21.10 -22.15
CA GLY A 256 -12.12 22.42 -22.10
C GLY A 256 -12.43 22.97 -23.47
N VAL A 257 -11.51 22.88 -24.41
CA VAL A 257 -11.71 23.33 -25.80
C VAL A 257 -12.85 22.55 -26.48
N LEU A 258 -12.89 21.23 -26.33
CA LEU A 258 -13.97 20.39 -26.88
C LEU A 258 -15.33 20.74 -26.28
N LEU A 259 -15.38 21.02 -24.98
CA LEU A 259 -16.61 21.39 -24.30
C LEU A 259 -17.12 22.76 -24.80
N VAL A 260 -16.26 23.75 -24.92
CA VAL A 260 -16.61 25.06 -25.44
C VAL A 260 -17.06 24.98 -26.91
N ALA A 261 -16.32 24.25 -27.75
CA ALA A 261 -16.68 24.02 -29.14
C ALA A 261 -18.06 23.34 -29.27
N GLY A 262 -18.35 22.33 -28.45
CA GLY A 262 -19.65 21.66 -28.41
C GLY A 262 -20.77 22.61 -28.00
N MET A 263 -20.55 23.46 -27.01
CA MET A 263 -21.54 24.49 -26.60
C MET A 263 -21.79 25.53 -27.71
N LEU A 264 -20.75 26.00 -28.39
CA LEU A 264 -20.88 26.95 -29.48
C LEU A 264 -21.67 26.35 -30.66
N LEU A 265 -21.44 25.07 -30.99
CA LEU A 265 -22.22 24.37 -32.00
C LEU A 265 -23.68 24.25 -31.60
N GLN A 266 -24.02 23.95 -30.35
CA GLN A 266 -25.42 23.89 -29.86
C GLN A 266 -26.08 25.26 -29.87
N LEU A 267 -25.34 26.32 -29.64
CA LEU A 267 -25.86 27.71 -29.69
C LEU A 267 -25.95 28.27 -31.09
N GLY A 268 -25.58 27.51 -32.14
CA GLY A 268 -25.68 27.93 -33.54
C GLY A 268 -24.56 28.84 -34.01
N TYR A 269 -23.47 28.96 -33.24
CA TYR A 269 -22.27 29.65 -33.69
C TYR A 269 -21.46 28.72 -34.60
N TYR A 270 -21.66 28.85 -35.89
CA TYR A 270 -20.81 28.22 -36.92
C TYR A 270 -19.76 29.25 -37.37
N GLY A 271 -18.49 28.99 -37.00
CA GLY A 271 -17.36 29.76 -37.50
C GLY A 271 -16.89 29.27 -38.86
#